data_ab8cccdf715b424f873abbefc6dd5e06
#
_entry.id   ab8cccdf715b424f873abbefc6dd5e06
#
_cell.length_a   1.000
_cell.length_b   1.000
_cell.length_c   1.000
_cell.angle_alpha   90.00
_cell.angle_beta   90.00
_cell.angle_gamma   90.00
#
_symmetry.space_group_name_H-M   'P 1'
#
loop_
_entity.id
_entity.type
_entity.pdbx_description
1 polymer ?
#
loop_
_entity_poly.entity_id
_entity_poly.type
_entity_poly.pdbx_seq_one_letter_code
_entity_poly.pdbx_strand_id
1 'polypeptide(L)'
;MRRLLLSLLAMVGVLTLSAQSIYDFKVMNEEGQEVSLADYKGKVLLIVNTATRCGFTPQYNELEALYKKYHSEGLEILDFPCNQFGQQAPGTIEEIHQFCTANFNIQFPQFDKIEVNGPNEAPLYTYLKAQKGFCGFDLNDKTGKFMDEMLRKQDADYDKKSDIKWNFTKFLISRDGRVIKRYEPTDKMTDIEADVQKEL
;
A
#
# COMPACT_ATOMS: atom_id res chain seq x y z
N MET A 1 65.32 -30.60 -7.76
CA MET A 1 64.46 -29.81 -6.85
C MET A 1 63.25 -29.31 -7.61
N ARG A 2 62.12 -29.99 -7.57
CA ARG A 2 60.87 -29.60 -8.26
C ARG A 2 60.04 -28.79 -7.26
N ARG A 3 59.81 -27.47 -7.58
CA ARG A 3 58.91 -26.61 -6.79
C ARG A 3 57.48 -26.84 -7.28
N LEU A 4 56.64 -27.45 -6.44
CA LEU A 4 55.19 -27.47 -6.63
C LEU A 4 54.63 -26.08 -6.27
N LEU A 5 54.08 -25.42 -7.24
CA LEU A 5 53.24 -24.23 -7.04
C LEU A 5 51.80 -24.72 -6.79
N LEU A 6 51.35 -24.64 -5.52
CA LEU A 6 49.92 -24.78 -5.21
C LEU A 6 49.23 -23.46 -5.54
N SER A 7 48.43 -23.46 -6.60
CA SER A 7 47.51 -22.38 -6.91
C SER A 7 46.26 -22.51 -6.03
N LEU A 8 46.14 -21.63 -5.05
CA LEU A 8 44.95 -21.48 -4.22
C LEU A 8 43.86 -20.75 -5.04
N LEU A 9 42.86 -21.48 -5.55
CA LEU A 9 41.71 -20.90 -6.23
C LEU A 9 40.75 -20.39 -5.16
N ALA A 10 40.77 -19.09 -4.89
CA ALA A 10 39.80 -18.42 -4.02
C ALA A 10 38.44 -18.39 -4.70
N MET A 11 37.49 -19.21 -4.28
CA MET A 11 36.10 -19.16 -4.70
C MET A 11 35.45 -17.95 -4.01
N VAL A 12 35.35 -16.84 -4.72
CA VAL A 12 34.56 -15.68 -4.29
C VAL A 12 33.09 -16.03 -4.49
N GLY A 13 32.44 -16.47 -3.42
CA GLY A 13 30.98 -16.62 -3.40
C GLY A 13 30.32 -15.26 -3.54
N VAL A 14 29.70 -15.00 -4.68
CA VAL A 14 28.83 -13.83 -4.87
C VAL A 14 27.56 -14.09 -4.06
N LEU A 15 27.49 -13.53 -2.85
CA LEU A 15 26.25 -13.41 -2.10
C LEU A 15 25.35 -12.46 -2.88
N THR A 16 24.43 -13.00 -3.68
CA THR A 16 23.32 -12.20 -4.23
C THR A 16 22.43 -11.81 -3.05
N LEU A 17 22.56 -10.58 -2.56
CA LEU A 17 21.55 -9.98 -1.70
C LEU A 17 20.28 -9.91 -2.56
N SER A 18 19.32 -10.79 -2.30
CA SER A 18 17.98 -10.66 -2.87
C SER A 18 17.42 -9.33 -2.39
N ALA A 19 17.10 -8.42 -3.30
CA ALA A 19 16.41 -7.20 -2.95
C ALA A 19 15.06 -7.57 -2.31
N GLN A 20 14.70 -6.90 -1.22
CA GLN A 20 13.42 -7.11 -0.54
C GLN A 20 12.27 -6.88 -1.53
N SER A 21 11.32 -7.79 -1.54
CA SER A 21 10.16 -7.79 -2.41
C SER A 21 8.89 -7.62 -1.58
N ILE A 22 7.79 -7.18 -2.20
CA ILE A 22 6.47 -7.17 -1.56
C ILE A 22 6.07 -8.56 -1.04
N TYR A 23 6.56 -9.62 -1.65
CA TYR A 23 6.25 -11.01 -1.32
C TYR A 23 6.98 -11.53 -0.07
N ASP A 24 7.89 -10.75 0.50
CA ASP A 24 8.61 -11.12 1.74
C ASP A 24 7.82 -10.73 3.00
N PHE A 25 6.69 -10.02 2.83
CA PHE A 25 5.86 -9.57 3.94
C PHE A 25 4.74 -10.54 4.25
N LYS A 26 4.37 -10.55 5.53
CA LYS A 26 3.22 -11.23 6.08
C LYS A 26 2.37 -10.23 6.82
N VAL A 27 1.07 -10.41 6.77
CA VAL A 27 0.07 -9.52 7.36
C VAL A 27 -1.00 -10.34 8.07
N MET A 28 -1.71 -9.76 9.02
CA MET A 28 -2.82 -10.41 9.70
C MET A 28 -4.12 -10.11 8.94
N ASN A 29 -4.93 -11.13 8.66
CA ASN A 29 -6.27 -10.94 8.12
C ASN A 29 -7.25 -10.55 9.23
N GLU A 30 -8.50 -10.29 8.87
CA GLU A 30 -9.57 -9.91 9.80
C GLU A 30 -9.91 -11.00 10.84
N GLU A 31 -9.54 -12.26 10.57
CA GLU A 31 -9.73 -13.40 11.47
C GLU A 31 -8.52 -13.62 12.39
N GLY A 32 -7.51 -12.74 12.34
CA GLY A 32 -6.28 -12.87 13.12
C GLY A 32 -5.33 -13.97 12.63
N GLN A 33 -5.45 -14.40 11.38
CA GLN A 33 -4.56 -15.38 10.75
C GLN A 33 -3.47 -14.68 9.96
N GLU A 34 -2.25 -15.22 10.01
CA GLU A 34 -1.13 -14.72 9.21
C GLU A 34 -1.29 -15.13 7.75
N VAL A 35 -1.27 -14.14 6.85
CA VAL A 35 -1.34 -14.30 5.39
C VAL A 35 -0.03 -13.82 4.78
N SER A 36 0.57 -14.62 3.92
CA SER A 36 1.77 -14.25 3.16
C SER A 36 1.39 -13.46 1.92
N LEU A 37 2.02 -12.30 1.68
CA LEU A 37 1.82 -11.59 0.41
C LEU A 37 2.38 -12.36 -0.79
N ALA A 38 3.18 -13.41 -0.57
CA ALA A 38 3.60 -14.34 -1.62
C ALA A 38 2.43 -15.12 -2.23
N ASP A 39 1.30 -15.24 -1.53
CA ASP A 39 0.09 -15.91 -2.01
C ASP A 39 -0.58 -15.12 -3.16
N TYR A 40 -0.22 -13.85 -3.30
CA TYR A 40 -0.68 -12.95 -4.36
C TYR A 40 0.28 -12.84 -5.56
N LYS A 41 1.32 -13.69 -5.64
CA LYS A 41 2.25 -13.69 -6.80
C LYS A 41 1.51 -13.84 -8.12
N GLY A 42 1.92 -13.02 -9.10
CA GLY A 42 1.30 -13.02 -10.42
C GLY A 42 0.02 -12.20 -10.54
N LYS A 43 -0.45 -11.58 -9.45
CA LYS A 43 -1.55 -10.62 -9.44
C LYS A 43 -1.03 -9.18 -9.45
N VAL A 44 -1.79 -8.28 -10.02
CA VAL A 44 -1.63 -6.83 -9.82
C VAL A 44 -2.29 -6.48 -8.49
N LEU A 45 -1.57 -5.77 -7.60
CA LEU A 45 -2.12 -5.42 -6.29
C LEU A 45 -2.34 -3.91 -6.19
N LEU A 46 -3.47 -3.53 -5.59
CA LEU A 46 -3.72 -2.16 -5.12
C LEU A 46 -3.82 -2.21 -3.59
N ILE A 47 -2.76 -1.78 -2.91
CA ILE A 47 -2.69 -1.75 -1.44
C ILE A 47 -3.17 -0.38 -0.97
N VAL A 48 -4.13 -0.33 -0.05
CA VAL A 48 -4.75 0.91 0.42
C VAL A 48 -4.89 0.93 1.94
N ASN A 49 -4.60 2.08 2.58
CA ASN A 49 -4.95 2.31 3.98
C ASN A 49 -6.27 3.09 4.07
N THR A 50 -7.21 2.58 4.85
CA THR A 50 -8.59 3.07 4.81
C THR A 50 -9.10 3.53 6.19
N ALA A 51 -10.32 4.09 6.17
CA ALA A 51 -11.03 4.50 7.37
C ALA A 51 -12.55 4.57 7.10
N THR A 52 -13.36 4.33 8.14
CA THR A 52 -14.83 4.28 8.06
C THR A 52 -15.52 5.63 8.27
N ARG A 53 -14.80 6.64 8.83
CA ARG A 53 -15.36 7.97 9.18
C ARG A 53 -14.58 9.12 8.54
N CYS A 54 -14.01 8.88 7.37
CA CYS A 54 -13.23 9.85 6.61
C CYS A 54 -14.08 10.51 5.52
N GLY A 55 -13.78 11.74 5.14
CA GLY A 55 -14.40 12.37 3.96
C GLY A 55 -14.15 11.60 2.67
N PHE A 56 -13.09 10.79 2.62
CA PHE A 56 -12.76 9.92 1.49
C PHE A 56 -13.37 8.50 1.59
N THR A 57 -14.11 8.16 2.65
CA THR A 57 -14.75 6.83 2.80
C THR A 57 -15.63 6.44 1.59
N PRO A 58 -16.33 7.36 0.88
CA PRO A 58 -17.05 7.02 -0.33
C PRO A 58 -16.22 6.40 -1.46
N GLN A 59 -14.87 6.51 -1.43
CA GLN A 59 -13.99 5.83 -2.39
C GLN A 59 -14.06 4.31 -2.33
N TYR A 60 -14.62 3.72 -1.27
CA TYR A 60 -14.93 2.28 -1.24
C TYR A 60 -15.83 1.86 -2.41
N ASN A 61 -16.78 2.71 -2.85
CA ASN A 61 -17.62 2.42 -4.02
C ASN A 61 -16.79 2.29 -5.31
N GLU A 62 -15.80 3.18 -5.47
CA GLU A 62 -14.94 3.20 -6.66
C GLU A 62 -13.92 2.04 -6.62
N LEU A 63 -13.39 1.72 -5.43
CA LEU A 63 -12.50 0.56 -5.23
C LEU A 63 -13.25 -0.75 -5.51
N GLU A 64 -14.47 -0.88 -5.01
CA GLU A 64 -15.30 -2.07 -5.26
C GLU A 64 -15.69 -2.21 -6.74
N ALA A 65 -16.00 -1.10 -7.41
CA ALA A 65 -16.27 -1.10 -8.84
C ALA A 65 -15.03 -1.53 -9.64
N LEU A 66 -13.85 -1.05 -9.27
CA LEU A 66 -12.57 -1.43 -9.87
C LEU A 66 -12.27 -2.91 -9.64
N TYR A 67 -12.48 -3.39 -8.42
CA TYR A 67 -12.31 -4.79 -8.05
C TYR A 67 -13.21 -5.71 -8.87
N LYS A 68 -14.51 -5.45 -8.89
CA LYS A 68 -15.48 -6.23 -9.69
C LYS A 68 -15.12 -6.29 -11.16
N LYS A 69 -14.60 -5.19 -11.70
CA LYS A 69 -14.26 -5.11 -13.12
C LYS A 69 -13.04 -5.94 -13.48
N TYR A 70 -12.00 -5.94 -12.64
CA TYR A 70 -10.69 -6.48 -13.02
C TYR A 70 -10.20 -7.66 -12.16
N HIS A 71 -10.94 -8.08 -11.13
CA HIS A 71 -10.52 -9.21 -10.30
C HIS A 71 -10.31 -10.50 -11.12
N SER A 72 -11.22 -10.79 -12.05
CA SER A 72 -11.08 -11.96 -12.94
C SER A 72 -9.91 -11.87 -13.91
N GLU A 73 -9.36 -10.66 -14.13
CA GLU A 73 -8.19 -10.41 -14.95
C GLU A 73 -6.88 -10.42 -14.15
N GLY A 74 -6.98 -10.54 -12.81
CA GLY A 74 -5.84 -10.69 -11.91
C GLY A 74 -5.55 -9.48 -11.03
N LEU A 75 -6.46 -8.50 -10.92
CA LEU A 75 -6.37 -7.46 -9.90
C LEU A 75 -6.75 -8.02 -8.52
N GLU A 76 -6.00 -7.63 -7.49
CA GLU A 76 -6.39 -7.79 -6.10
C GLU A 76 -6.30 -6.44 -5.38
N ILE A 77 -7.23 -6.16 -4.47
CA ILE A 77 -7.20 -4.98 -3.61
C ILE A 77 -6.98 -5.45 -2.17
N LEU A 78 -5.96 -4.92 -1.52
CA LEU A 78 -5.59 -5.26 -0.14
C LEU A 78 -5.87 -4.06 0.75
N ASP A 79 -6.91 -4.15 1.56
CA ASP A 79 -7.41 -3.06 2.41
C ASP A 79 -6.88 -3.19 3.84
N PHE A 80 -6.21 -2.13 4.32
CA PHE A 80 -5.63 -2.03 5.65
C PHE A 80 -6.24 -0.85 6.42
N PRO A 81 -7.23 -1.05 7.28
CA PRO A 81 -7.79 0.04 8.09
C PRO A 81 -6.73 0.66 9.00
N CYS A 82 -6.71 2.00 9.09
CA CYS A 82 -5.74 2.76 9.87
C CYS A 82 -6.42 3.87 10.67
N ASN A 83 -6.17 3.91 11.98
CA ASN A 83 -6.81 4.90 12.87
C ASN A 83 -5.93 6.13 13.18
N GLN A 84 -4.77 6.28 12.51
CA GLN A 84 -3.81 7.35 12.81
C GLN A 84 -4.24 8.74 12.33
N PHE A 85 -5.15 8.82 11.36
CA PHE A 85 -5.59 10.08 10.77
C PHE A 85 -6.95 10.50 11.36
N GLY A 86 -6.88 11.37 12.37
CA GLY A 86 -8.07 11.93 13.02
C GLY A 86 -8.95 10.89 13.74
N GLN A 87 -8.41 9.71 14.07
CA GLN A 87 -9.15 8.61 14.69
C GLN A 87 -10.39 8.19 13.87
N GLN A 88 -10.27 8.18 12.53
CA GLN A 88 -11.37 7.97 11.61
C GLN A 88 -11.65 6.49 11.28
N ALA A 89 -10.89 5.56 11.86
CA ALA A 89 -11.17 4.12 11.83
C ALA A 89 -11.31 3.55 13.26
N PRO A 90 -12.29 4.02 14.05
CA PRO A 90 -12.55 3.47 15.38
C PRO A 90 -13.15 2.08 15.30
N GLY A 91 -13.16 1.40 16.45
CA GLY A 91 -13.75 0.06 16.54
C GLY A 91 -12.76 -1.06 16.25
N THR A 92 -13.25 -2.28 16.32
CA THR A 92 -12.49 -3.50 16.02
C THR A 92 -12.47 -3.74 14.50
N ILE A 93 -11.64 -4.68 14.05
CA ILE A 93 -11.61 -5.04 12.64
C ILE A 93 -12.95 -5.65 12.18
N GLU A 94 -13.60 -6.43 13.02
CA GLU A 94 -14.91 -7.02 12.73
C GLU A 94 -15.99 -5.94 12.55
N GLU A 95 -16.00 -4.90 13.38
CA GLU A 95 -16.93 -3.77 13.25
C GLU A 95 -16.67 -2.97 11.98
N ILE A 96 -15.40 -2.79 11.60
CA ILE A 96 -14.99 -2.13 10.36
C ILE A 96 -15.43 -2.96 9.16
N HIS A 97 -15.18 -4.27 9.17
CA HIS A 97 -15.58 -5.19 8.10
C HIS A 97 -17.11 -5.19 7.91
N GLN A 98 -17.86 -5.31 9.00
CA GLN A 98 -19.33 -5.24 8.95
C GLN A 98 -19.81 -3.90 8.36
N PHE A 99 -19.20 -2.79 8.77
CA PHE A 99 -19.53 -1.47 8.21
C PHE A 99 -19.27 -1.41 6.69
N CYS A 100 -18.10 -1.85 6.25
CA CYS A 100 -17.68 -1.80 4.85
C CYS A 100 -18.56 -2.72 3.97
N THR A 101 -18.86 -3.92 4.44
CA THR A 101 -19.73 -4.86 3.74
C THR A 101 -21.17 -4.34 3.66
N ALA A 102 -21.72 -3.83 4.78
CA ALA A 102 -23.10 -3.35 4.81
C ALA A 102 -23.34 -2.09 3.98
N ASN A 103 -22.34 -1.16 3.93
CA ASN A 103 -22.53 0.14 3.29
C ASN A 103 -21.98 0.20 1.86
N PHE A 104 -20.97 -0.61 1.52
CA PHE A 104 -20.27 -0.56 0.23
C PHE A 104 -20.24 -1.89 -0.49
N ASN A 105 -20.73 -2.98 0.17
CA ASN A 105 -20.75 -4.34 -0.38
C ASN A 105 -19.37 -4.77 -0.91
N ILE A 106 -18.30 -4.46 -0.16
CA ILE A 106 -16.93 -4.80 -0.54
C ILE A 106 -16.76 -6.32 -0.59
N GLN A 107 -15.99 -6.79 -1.58
CA GLN A 107 -15.67 -8.20 -1.80
C GLN A 107 -14.16 -8.46 -1.82
N PHE A 108 -13.34 -7.42 -1.83
CA PHE A 108 -11.89 -7.57 -1.76
C PHE A 108 -11.42 -7.84 -0.32
N PRO A 109 -10.24 -8.49 -0.14
CA PRO A 109 -9.67 -8.80 1.17
C PRO A 109 -9.47 -7.56 2.04
N GLN A 110 -9.95 -7.64 3.27
CA GLN A 110 -9.68 -6.66 4.32
C GLN A 110 -8.79 -7.31 5.39
N PHE A 111 -7.76 -6.59 5.82
CA PHE A 111 -6.77 -7.05 6.78
C PHE A 111 -6.95 -6.37 8.13
N ASP A 112 -6.23 -6.85 9.15
CA ASP A 112 -6.25 -6.23 10.47
C ASP A 112 -5.77 -4.77 10.41
N LYS A 113 -6.15 -4.01 11.43
CA LYS A 113 -5.77 -2.60 11.58
C LYS A 113 -4.27 -2.48 11.77
N ILE A 114 -3.68 -1.52 11.05
CA ILE A 114 -2.25 -1.27 11.14
C ILE A 114 -1.93 0.20 11.41
N GLU A 115 -0.70 0.47 11.86
CA GLU A 115 -0.09 1.79 11.78
C GLU A 115 0.75 1.91 10.51
N VAL A 116 0.61 3.02 9.82
CA VAL A 116 1.29 3.30 8.53
C VAL A 116 2.41 4.32 8.67
N ASN A 117 2.55 4.93 9.86
CA ASN A 117 3.60 5.88 10.21
C ASN A 117 4.02 5.70 11.67
N GLY A 118 5.24 6.15 12.01
CA GLY A 118 5.73 6.23 13.38
C GLY A 118 6.41 4.95 13.87
N PRO A 119 6.64 4.83 15.19
CA PRO A 119 7.50 3.78 15.75
C PRO A 119 6.90 2.37 15.64
N ASN A 120 5.58 2.24 15.51
CA ASN A 120 4.88 0.95 15.40
C ASN A 120 4.39 0.69 13.97
N GLU A 121 4.92 1.44 13.01
CA GLU A 121 4.51 1.29 11.61
C GLU A 121 4.74 -0.14 11.10
N ALA A 122 3.76 -0.65 10.36
CA ALA A 122 3.85 -1.97 9.75
C ALA A 122 5.03 -2.04 8.76
N PRO A 123 5.89 -3.09 8.84
CA PRO A 123 7.05 -3.22 7.95
C PRO A 123 6.72 -3.14 6.46
N LEU A 124 5.53 -3.59 6.07
CA LEU A 124 4.99 -3.43 4.73
C LEU A 124 4.96 -1.95 4.31
N TYR A 125 4.47 -1.05 5.18
CA TYR A 125 4.37 0.38 4.85
C TYR A 125 5.72 1.09 4.88
N THR A 126 6.66 0.67 5.74
CA THR A 126 8.06 1.12 5.66
C THR A 126 8.64 0.83 4.27
N TYR A 127 8.45 -0.39 3.78
CA TYR A 127 8.89 -0.78 2.45
C TYR A 127 8.20 0.03 1.34
N LEU A 128 6.88 0.12 1.35
CA LEU A 128 6.11 0.83 0.32
C LEU A 128 6.53 2.30 0.21
N LYS A 129 6.67 2.99 1.35
CA LYS A 129 7.10 4.39 1.42
C LYS A 129 8.54 4.60 0.95
N ALA A 130 9.42 3.62 1.18
CA ALA A 130 10.80 3.64 0.68
C ALA A 130 10.87 3.47 -0.84
N GLN A 131 9.95 2.69 -1.43
CA GLN A 131 9.89 2.48 -2.87
C GLN A 131 9.26 3.67 -3.61
N LYS A 132 8.19 4.25 -3.06
CA LYS A 132 7.46 5.39 -3.64
C LYS A 132 7.09 6.40 -2.55
N GLY A 133 7.83 7.49 -2.50
CA GLY A 133 7.59 8.59 -1.59
C GLY A 133 6.38 9.45 -1.98
N PHE A 134 6.08 10.44 -1.14
CA PHE A 134 5.07 11.46 -1.44
C PHE A 134 5.54 12.36 -2.58
N CYS A 135 4.68 12.61 -3.56
CA CYS A 135 4.99 13.45 -4.74
C CYS A 135 4.20 14.76 -4.79
N GLY A 136 3.44 15.08 -3.75
CA GLY A 136 2.60 16.28 -3.69
C GLY A 136 1.13 15.99 -4.00
N PHE A 137 0.28 16.97 -3.69
CA PHE A 137 -1.12 17.01 -4.13
C PHE A 137 -1.25 17.88 -5.38
N ASP A 138 -2.28 17.63 -6.21
CA ASP A 138 -2.63 18.56 -7.29
C ASP A 138 -3.22 19.84 -6.70
N LEU A 139 -2.46 20.92 -6.72
CA LEU A 139 -2.88 22.21 -6.18
C LEU A 139 -3.88 22.96 -7.09
N ASN A 140 -4.16 22.47 -8.29
CA ASN A 140 -5.25 22.98 -9.14
C ASN A 140 -6.60 22.36 -8.75
N ASP A 141 -6.59 21.22 -8.06
CA ASP A 141 -7.78 20.63 -7.46
C ASP A 141 -8.08 21.26 -6.09
N LYS A 142 -9.37 21.53 -5.81
CA LYS A 142 -9.79 22.15 -4.54
C LYS A 142 -9.47 21.30 -3.33
N THR A 143 -9.64 19.98 -3.45
CA THR A 143 -9.39 19.03 -2.35
C THR A 143 -7.90 18.89 -2.12
N GLY A 144 -7.10 18.79 -3.19
CA GLY A 144 -5.64 18.75 -3.12
C GLY A 144 -5.07 20.01 -2.46
N LYS A 145 -5.57 21.19 -2.85
CA LYS A 145 -5.18 22.45 -2.21
C LYS A 145 -5.56 22.50 -0.72
N PHE A 146 -6.77 22.06 -0.38
CA PHE A 146 -7.22 21.99 1.01
C PHE A 146 -6.31 21.04 1.86
N MET A 147 -5.97 19.88 1.32
CA MET A 147 -5.08 18.93 1.99
C MET A 147 -3.69 19.51 2.21
N ASP A 148 -3.09 20.15 1.20
CA ASP A 148 -1.80 20.83 1.33
C ASP A 148 -1.85 21.91 2.44
N GLU A 149 -2.84 22.79 2.40
CA GLU A 149 -2.98 23.87 3.39
C GLU A 149 -3.18 23.32 4.81
N MET A 150 -3.97 22.26 4.97
CA MET A 150 -4.22 21.61 6.27
C MET A 150 -2.96 20.98 6.85
N LEU A 151 -2.23 20.21 6.05
CA LEU A 151 -1.03 19.52 6.49
C LEU A 151 0.12 20.48 6.73
N ARG A 152 0.28 21.50 5.90
CA ARG A 152 1.33 22.52 6.04
C ARG A 152 1.16 23.38 7.28
N LYS A 153 -0.06 23.54 7.79
CA LYS A 153 -0.33 24.19 9.09
C LYS A 153 0.14 23.34 10.28
N GLN A 154 0.17 22.01 10.13
CA GLN A 154 0.61 21.09 11.17
C GLN A 154 2.13 20.88 11.13
N ASP A 155 2.70 20.77 9.92
CA ASP A 155 4.12 20.58 9.66
C ASP A 155 4.49 21.29 8.35
N ALA A 156 5.25 22.38 8.41
CA ALA A 156 5.67 23.15 7.24
C ALA A 156 6.46 22.32 6.23
N ASP A 157 7.13 21.27 6.70
CA ASP A 157 7.98 20.39 5.91
C ASP A 157 7.33 19.01 5.64
N TYR A 158 6.01 18.89 5.80
CA TYR A 158 5.29 17.63 5.62
C TYR A 158 5.56 16.99 4.24
N ASP A 159 5.70 17.81 3.21
CA ASP A 159 5.91 17.40 1.82
C ASP A 159 7.31 16.82 1.54
N LYS A 160 8.28 17.05 2.43
CA LYS A 160 9.63 16.50 2.36
C LYS A 160 9.76 15.07 2.91
N LYS A 161 8.71 14.54 3.54
CA LYS A 161 8.68 13.22 4.18
C LYS A 161 7.90 12.23 3.34
N SER A 162 8.35 10.98 3.31
CA SER A 162 7.66 9.87 2.62
C SER A 162 6.41 9.37 3.36
N ASP A 163 6.17 9.82 4.58
CA ASP A 163 5.04 9.39 5.41
C ASP A 163 3.72 9.42 4.66
N ILE A 164 2.83 8.51 5.00
CA ILE A 164 1.45 8.52 4.52
C ILE A 164 0.79 9.79 5.04
N LYS A 165 0.15 10.54 4.16
CA LYS A 165 -0.41 11.85 4.49
C LYS A 165 -1.83 11.79 5.01
N TRP A 166 -2.61 10.80 4.54
CA TRP A 166 -4.00 10.65 4.95
C TRP A 166 -4.53 9.25 4.65
N ASN A 167 -5.77 8.95 5.10
CA ASN A 167 -6.50 7.76 4.70
C ASN A 167 -6.71 7.72 3.18
N PHE A 168 -6.83 6.53 2.61
CA PHE A 168 -7.00 6.25 1.19
C PHE A 168 -5.79 6.58 0.32
N THR A 169 -4.56 6.60 0.89
CA THR A 169 -3.34 6.50 0.10
C THR A 169 -3.22 5.08 -0.46
N LYS A 170 -2.83 4.97 -1.72
CA LYS A 170 -2.81 3.70 -2.45
C LYS A 170 -1.43 3.46 -3.08
N PHE A 171 -1.05 2.17 -3.18
CA PHE A 171 0.15 1.74 -3.89
C PHE A 171 -0.23 0.68 -4.93
N LEU A 172 0.15 0.91 -6.18
CA LEU A 172 0.01 -0.05 -7.26
C LEU A 172 1.26 -0.91 -7.35
N ILE A 173 1.05 -2.23 -7.39
CA ILE A 173 2.11 -3.25 -7.44
C ILE A 173 1.90 -4.08 -8.70
N SER A 174 2.97 -4.26 -9.49
CA SER A 174 2.94 -5.12 -10.67
C SER A 174 2.91 -6.61 -10.33
N ARG A 175 2.62 -7.46 -11.33
CA ARG A 175 2.56 -8.92 -11.18
C ARG A 175 3.85 -9.56 -10.67
N ASP A 176 4.99 -8.92 -10.87
CA ASP A 176 6.31 -9.35 -10.40
C ASP A 176 6.70 -8.76 -9.03
N GLY A 177 5.79 -8.03 -8.37
CA GLY A 177 5.95 -7.52 -7.02
C GLY A 177 6.68 -6.18 -6.91
N ARG A 178 6.89 -5.44 -8.01
CA ARG A 178 7.47 -4.10 -7.99
C ARG A 178 6.43 -3.05 -7.63
N VAL A 179 6.77 -2.12 -6.75
CA VAL A 179 5.92 -0.95 -6.46
C VAL A 179 6.01 0.03 -7.64
N ILE A 180 4.92 0.15 -8.38
CA ILE A 180 4.84 0.96 -9.61
C ILE A 180 4.62 2.42 -9.28
N LYS A 181 3.59 2.71 -8.46
CA LYS A 181 3.16 4.08 -8.18
C LYS A 181 2.46 4.18 -6.83
N ARG A 182 2.58 5.33 -6.21
CA ARG A 182 1.79 5.77 -5.06
C ARG A 182 0.77 6.79 -5.54
N TYR A 183 -0.42 6.75 -4.97
CA TYR A 183 -1.50 7.71 -5.19
C TYR A 183 -1.98 8.25 -3.86
N GLU A 184 -2.22 9.54 -3.82
CA GLU A 184 -2.82 10.19 -2.68
C GLU A 184 -4.36 10.09 -2.74
N PRO A 185 -5.08 10.33 -1.63
CA PRO A 185 -6.55 10.23 -1.64
C PRO A 185 -7.24 11.19 -2.61
N THR A 186 -6.56 12.25 -3.05
CA THR A 186 -7.06 13.25 -4.00
C THR A 186 -6.85 12.88 -5.46
N ASP A 187 -6.07 11.82 -5.74
CA ASP A 187 -5.83 11.35 -7.11
C ASP A 187 -7.10 10.72 -7.69
N LYS A 188 -7.31 10.92 -8.98
CA LYS A 188 -8.52 10.44 -9.67
C LYS A 188 -8.49 8.93 -9.84
N MET A 189 -9.60 8.27 -9.50
CA MET A 189 -9.74 6.83 -9.70
C MET A 189 -9.62 6.41 -11.17
N THR A 190 -9.97 7.30 -12.12
CA THR A 190 -9.78 7.07 -13.55
C THR A 190 -8.32 6.90 -13.96
N ASP A 191 -7.42 7.65 -13.31
CA ASP A 191 -5.98 7.57 -13.58
C ASP A 191 -5.39 6.30 -12.95
N ILE A 192 -5.90 5.91 -11.75
CA ILE A 192 -5.55 4.65 -11.10
C ILE A 192 -6.00 3.47 -11.96
N GLU A 193 -7.23 3.50 -12.45
CA GLU A 193 -7.78 2.46 -13.34
C GLU A 193 -6.95 2.31 -14.62
N ALA A 194 -6.57 3.44 -15.25
CA ALA A 194 -5.73 3.42 -16.46
C ALA A 194 -4.35 2.81 -16.21
N ASP A 195 -3.76 3.05 -15.03
CA ASP A 195 -2.47 2.45 -14.66
C ASP A 195 -2.63 0.96 -14.28
N VAL A 196 -3.71 0.56 -13.60
CA VAL A 196 -4.05 -0.85 -13.36
C VAL A 196 -4.18 -1.63 -14.66
N GLN A 197 -4.88 -1.09 -15.66
CA GLN A 197 -5.04 -1.73 -16.98
C GLN A 197 -3.71 -2.00 -17.71
N LYS A 198 -2.69 -1.16 -17.50
CA LYS A 198 -1.36 -1.36 -18.10
C LYS A 198 -0.56 -2.49 -17.45
N GLU A 199 -0.86 -2.79 -16.19
CA GLU A 199 -0.18 -3.83 -15.41
C GLU A 199 -0.88 -5.20 -15.51
N LEU A 200 -2.18 -5.24 -15.91
CA LEU A 200 -2.95 -6.46 -16.14
C LEU A 200 -2.55 -7.16 -17.43
#